data_53179fad1c842bf89c491cffb002d8e5
#
_entry.id   53179fad1c842bf89c491cffb002d8e5
#
_cell.length_a   1.000
_cell.length_b   1.000
_cell.length_c   1.000
_cell.angle_alpha   90.00
_cell.angle_beta   90.00
_cell.angle_gamma   90.00
#
_symmetry.space_group_name_H-M   'P 1'
#
loop_
_entity.id
_entity.type
_entity.pdbx_description
1 polymer ?
#
loop_
_entity_poly.entity_id
_entity_poly.type
_entity_poly.pdbx_seq_one_letter_code
_entity_poly.pdbx_strand_id
1 'polypeptide(L)'
;MNSIYRHLKYLGMALTFTMLAVSTAGIAAPAQIITASDAPVADPGPGQGSLPCAINTGGTDADGYLGPDSVPSGFLPAKNDTITTFNVSGAGNGSGQGTLSVSINTPGLITGAYIDSNGVGHGFVRASNGTISTFNVKGAGTGSGQGTAGIDINTAGVIAGTFLDSNGMYHGFVRATSGKITTFDAPGAGTGNGQGTTPCAINTGGTITGGYFDSATVHHGFVRASNGAITTFNVGGAGNGAKQGTIAFAINTAPTITGEYVDSNSVRHGFVRASDGTITTFDVAGAGTGSGEGTRGLGINTAGTITGEYFDSNDVHHGFVRAASGTITTFNVKAAGTGPHQGTHPSSINTSGVIAGHYMDSVGAHHGFVRTKSGKITSFDAPGAGTSSGEGTFAWRINTAGDITGYLMDSSGVYHGFVNTP
;
A
#
# COMPACT_ATOMS: atom_id res chain seq x y z
N MET A 1 -9.12 -2.36 17.89
CA MET A 1 -8.49 -1.72 16.71
C MET A 1 -9.60 -1.33 15.76
N ASN A 2 -9.68 -0.06 15.42
CA ASN A 2 -10.76 0.58 14.67
C ASN A 2 -10.87 -0.01 13.24
N SER A 3 -12.08 -0.20 12.68
CA SER A 3 -12.31 -0.84 11.38
C SER A 3 -11.63 -0.10 10.22
N ILE A 4 -11.66 1.24 10.21
CA ILE A 4 -10.93 2.08 9.24
C ILE A 4 -9.42 1.89 9.39
N TYR A 5 -8.90 1.83 10.63
CA TYR A 5 -7.49 1.58 10.91
C TYR A 5 -7.05 0.18 10.43
N ARG A 6 -7.92 -0.83 10.58
CA ARG A 6 -7.66 -2.16 10.00
C ARG A 6 -7.62 -2.12 8.49
N HIS A 7 -8.52 -1.38 7.84
CA HIS A 7 -8.56 -1.27 6.37
C HIS A 7 -7.31 -0.56 5.83
N LEU A 8 -6.90 0.53 6.46
CA LEU A 8 -5.64 1.23 6.14
C LEU A 8 -4.41 0.35 6.41
N LYS A 9 -4.42 -0.51 7.44
CA LYS A 9 -3.37 -1.51 7.68
C LYS A 9 -3.37 -2.64 6.66
N TYR A 10 -4.52 -3.11 6.18
CA TYR A 10 -4.58 -4.16 5.14
C TYR A 10 -4.09 -3.69 3.77
N LEU A 11 -4.14 -2.40 3.49
CA LEU A 11 -3.52 -1.79 2.31
C LEU A 11 -1.99 -1.68 2.42
N GLY A 12 -1.42 -1.85 3.61
CA GLY A 12 0.00 -1.65 3.88
C GLY A 12 0.76 -2.74 4.65
N MET A 13 0.12 -3.73 5.27
CA MET A 13 0.85 -4.68 6.16
C MET A 13 0.24 -6.08 6.21
N ALA A 14 1.04 -7.08 5.83
CA ALA A 14 0.90 -8.45 6.30
C ALA A 14 2.16 -8.80 7.11
N LEU A 15 2.00 -9.03 8.42
CA LEU A 15 3.08 -9.46 9.32
C LEU A 15 2.71 -10.80 9.96
N THR A 16 3.63 -11.75 9.98
CA THR A 16 3.68 -12.84 10.96
C THR A 16 5.12 -13.24 11.30
N PHE A 17 5.37 -13.52 12.56
CA PHE A 17 6.66 -13.77 13.22
C PHE A 17 7.08 -15.26 13.24
N THR A 18 8.38 -15.59 13.22
CA THR A 18 9.11 -16.35 14.26
C THR A 18 10.61 -16.56 13.93
N MET A 19 11.45 -16.67 14.97
CA MET A 19 12.91 -16.49 15.05
C MET A 19 13.81 -17.69 14.65
N LEU A 20 15.05 -17.44 14.18
CA LEU A 20 16.38 -17.69 14.83
C LEU A 20 17.57 -17.44 13.87
N ALA A 21 18.70 -16.96 14.40
CA ALA A 21 19.79 -16.25 13.74
C ALA A 21 21.01 -17.05 13.21
N VAL A 22 21.78 -16.47 12.26
CA VAL A 22 23.27 -16.31 12.21
C VAL A 22 23.73 -15.56 10.94
N SER A 23 24.73 -14.68 11.05
CA SER A 23 25.23 -13.65 10.14
C SER A 23 26.35 -14.03 9.16
N THR A 24 26.46 -13.36 7.98
CA THR A 24 27.73 -13.10 7.26
C THR A 24 27.64 -11.87 6.33
N ALA A 25 28.74 -11.09 6.24
CA ALA A 25 28.87 -9.80 5.58
C ALA A 25 29.04 -9.83 4.04
N GLY A 26 28.56 -8.82 3.33
CA GLY A 26 28.66 -8.67 1.86
C GLY A 26 29.08 -7.25 1.40
N ILE A 27 29.57 -7.13 0.19
CA ILE A 27 30.40 -6.09 -0.44
C ILE A 27 29.57 -4.90 -0.98
N ALA A 28 30.09 -3.67 -0.80
CA ALA A 28 29.46 -2.38 -1.10
C ALA A 28 29.19 -2.08 -2.59
N ALA A 29 28.01 -1.50 -2.89
CA ALA A 29 27.60 -0.83 -4.13
C ALA A 29 27.86 0.70 -4.03
N PRO A 30 27.77 1.51 -5.14
CA PRO A 30 27.98 2.95 -5.06
C PRO A 30 27.04 3.58 -4.03
N ALA A 31 27.56 4.56 -3.30
CA ALA A 31 26.90 5.14 -2.14
C ALA A 31 25.52 5.71 -2.51
N GLN A 32 24.47 4.97 -2.18
CA GLN A 32 23.11 5.50 -2.07
C GLN A 32 23.09 6.40 -0.84
N ILE A 33 22.49 7.57 -0.97
CA ILE A 33 22.30 8.45 0.18
C ILE A 33 21.01 8.06 0.85
N ILE A 34 21.13 7.39 1.99
CA ILE A 34 19.97 7.03 2.82
C ILE A 34 19.90 8.05 3.96
N THR A 35 18.86 8.86 3.94
CA THR A 35 18.61 9.86 4.98
C THR A 35 17.49 9.34 5.89
N ALA A 36 17.74 9.35 7.21
CA ALA A 36 16.68 9.09 8.17
C ALA A 36 15.63 10.19 8.10
N SER A 37 14.37 9.81 8.17
CA SER A 37 13.22 10.72 8.12
C SER A 37 12.35 10.56 9.38
N ASP A 38 12.99 10.63 10.55
CA ASP A 38 12.28 10.47 11.82
C ASP A 38 11.58 11.76 12.25
N ALA A 39 10.31 11.60 12.64
CA ALA A 39 9.63 12.67 13.34
C ALA A 39 10.37 13.00 14.65
N PRO A 40 10.56 14.30 15.01
CA PRO A 40 11.22 14.68 16.26
C PRO A 40 10.32 14.36 17.45
N VAL A 41 10.43 13.14 17.96
CA VAL A 41 9.66 12.65 19.11
C VAL A 41 10.64 12.24 20.20
N ALA A 42 10.33 12.60 21.43
CA ALA A 42 11.07 12.10 22.57
C ALA A 42 10.74 10.62 22.79
N ASP A 43 11.76 9.78 22.60
CA ASP A 43 11.86 8.38 23.09
C ASP A 43 10.67 7.47 22.73
N PRO A 44 10.50 7.08 21.44
CA PRO A 44 9.49 6.12 21.05
C PRO A 44 9.82 4.73 21.60
N GLY A 45 8.80 4.02 22.10
CA GLY A 45 8.93 2.63 22.54
C GLY A 45 8.73 1.62 21.39
N PRO A 46 8.87 0.32 21.68
CA PRO A 46 8.64 -0.74 20.68
C PRO A 46 7.27 -0.64 20.01
N GLY A 47 7.24 -0.79 18.69
CA GLY A 47 6.03 -0.67 17.88
C GLY A 47 5.57 0.78 17.63
N GLN A 48 6.37 1.76 17.99
CA GLN A 48 6.15 3.19 17.77
C GLN A 48 7.20 3.74 16.80
N GLY A 49 7.04 5.00 16.38
CA GLY A 49 7.99 5.66 15.48
C GLY A 49 7.41 6.00 14.11
N SER A 50 8.28 6.24 13.14
CA SER A 50 7.95 6.80 11.82
C SER A 50 7.62 5.71 10.80
N LEU A 51 6.47 5.84 10.13
CA LEU A 51 5.94 4.88 9.15
C LEU A 51 5.61 5.62 7.84
N PRO A 52 6.54 5.73 6.89
CA PRO A 52 6.29 6.30 5.57
C PRO A 52 5.21 5.55 4.79
N CYS A 53 4.29 6.30 4.19
CA CYS A 53 3.15 5.75 3.44
C CYS A 53 3.24 6.00 1.94
N ALA A 54 3.73 7.18 1.51
CA ALA A 54 3.74 7.57 0.11
C ALA A 54 4.82 8.61 -0.19
N ILE A 55 5.41 8.56 -1.38
CA ILE A 55 6.40 9.52 -1.87
C ILE A 55 5.94 10.12 -3.20
N ASN A 56 6.04 11.45 -3.36
CA ASN A 56 5.71 12.12 -4.61
C ASN A 56 6.91 12.20 -5.57
N THR A 57 6.69 12.70 -6.77
CA THR A 57 7.74 12.85 -7.79
C THR A 57 8.84 13.85 -7.39
N GLY A 58 8.58 14.75 -6.46
CA GLY A 58 9.53 15.71 -5.90
C GLY A 58 10.39 15.14 -4.77
N GLY A 59 10.15 13.88 -4.35
CA GLY A 59 10.84 13.26 -3.22
C GLY A 59 10.36 13.75 -1.87
N THR A 60 9.13 14.26 -1.79
CA THR A 60 8.47 14.56 -0.52
C THR A 60 7.66 13.35 -0.09
N ASP A 61 7.90 12.88 1.12
CA ASP A 61 7.11 11.83 1.73
C ASP A 61 5.87 12.40 2.44
N ALA A 62 4.82 11.61 2.49
CA ALA A 62 3.69 11.84 3.37
C ALA A 62 3.59 10.65 4.33
N ASP A 63 3.92 10.92 5.57
CA ASP A 63 4.17 9.89 6.55
C ASP A 63 3.23 10.02 7.75
N GLY A 64 3.07 8.92 8.47
CA GLY A 64 2.53 8.89 9.81
C GLY A 64 3.61 8.48 10.80
N TYR A 65 3.56 9.01 12.01
CA TYR A 65 4.34 8.45 13.10
C TYR A 65 3.43 8.11 14.28
N LEU A 66 3.82 7.07 15.01
CA LEU A 66 3.17 6.69 16.28
C LEU A 66 4.02 7.22 17.43
N GLY A 67 3.47 8.18 18.17
CA GLY A 67 4.10 8.71 19.39
C GLY A 67 4.05 7.73 20.57
N PRO A 68 4.64 8.11 21.73
CA PRO A 68 4.69 7.27 22.94
C PRO A 68 3.32 6.77 23.41
N ASP A 69 2.27 7.55 23.21
CA ASP A 69 0.88 7.19 23.57
C ASP A 69 0.17 6.39 22.47
N SER A 70 0.88 5.93 21.45
CA SER A 70 0.33 5.27 20.24
C SER A 70 -0.69 6.14 19.50
N VAL A 71 -0.49 7.46 19.55
CA VAL A 71 -1.29 8.46 18.83
C VAL A 71 -0.61 8.76 17.49
N PRO A 72 -1.24 8.43 16.35
CA PRO A 72 -0.68 8.74 15.05
C PRO A 72 -0.74 10.25 14.76
N SER A 73 0.34 10.76 14.21
CA SER A 73 0.46 12.15 13.71
C SER A 73 1.03 12.14 12.30
N GLY A 74 0.63 13.10 11.47
CA GLY A 74 1.22 13.27 10.15
C GLY A 74 2.57 13.96 10.22
N PHE A 75 3.51 13.58 9.37
CA PHE A 75 4.75 14.34 9.21
C PHE A 75 5.24 14.33 7.75
N LEU A 76 6.12 15.25 7.44
CA LEU A 76 6.69 15.49 6.13
C LEU A 76 8.18 15.70 6.29
N PRO A 77 9.03 14.76 5.89
CA PRO A 77 10.44 15.03 5.71
C PRO A 77 10.63 15.85 4.42
N ALA A 78 11.39 16.93 4.52
CA ALA A 78 11.82 17.71 3.37
C ALA A 78 13.26 17.33 2.98
N LYS A 79 13.62 17.55 1.70
CA LYS A 79 14.98 17.25 1.17
C LYS A 79 16.14 17.96 1.88
N ASN A 80 15.87 18.94 2.73
CA ASN A 80 16.85 19.70 3.53
C ASN A 80 16.89 19.26 5.00
N ASP A 81 16.48 18.04 5.31
CA ASP A 81 16.38 17.44 6.65
C ASP A 81 15.43 18.17 7.61
N THR A 82 14.63 19.13 7.09
CA THR A 82 13.58 19.76 7.89
C THR A 82 12.37 18.85 7.95
N ILE A 83 11.99 18.43 9.15
CA ILE A 83 10.80 17.63 9.37
C ILE A 83 9.67 18.53 9.85
N THR A 84 8.54 18.48 9.17
CA THR A 84 7.33 19.20 9.56
C THR A 84 6.29 18.21 10.05
N THR A 85 5.98 18.23 11.34
CA THR A 85 4.86 17.48 11.90
C THR A 85 3.55 18.27 11.79
N PHE A 86 2.44 17.57 11.64
CA PHE A 86 1.13 18.21 11.64
C PHE A 86 0.06 17.28 12.23
N ASN A 87 -0.88 17.90 12.91
CA ASN A 87 -2.09 17.24 13.37
C ASN A 87 -3.32 17.99 12.85
N VAL A 88 -4.31 17.24 12.42
CA VAL A 88 -5.59 17.81 12.01
C VAL A 88 -6.35 18.26 13.26
N SER A 89 -6.84 19.51 13.25
CA SER A 89 -7.68 20.01 14.35
C SER A 89 -8.93 19.14 14.50
N GLY A 90 -9.17 18.65 15.72
CA GLY A 90 -10.25 17.71 16.03
C GLY A 90 -9.79 16.24 16.09
N ALA A 91 -8.53 15.95 15.73
CA ALA A 91 -7.96 14.63 16.00
C ALA A 91 -7.91 14.34 17.50
N GLY A 92 -8.27 13.12 17.87
CA GLY A 92 -8.16 12.65 19.26
C GLY A 92 -6.71 12.40 19.67
N ASN A 93 -6.47 12.24 20.94
CA ASN A 93 -5.16 12.00 21.55
C ASN A 93 -5.08 10.66 22.31
N GLY A 94 -6.06 9.80 22.14
CA GLY A 94 -6.01 8.44 22.69
C GLY A 94 -5.37 7.44 21.71
N SER A 95 -4.99 6.28 22.21
CA SER A 95 -4.41 5.21 21.40
C SER A 95 -5.28 4.87 20.18
N GLY A 96 -4.70 4.92 18.98
CA GLY A 96 -5.39 4.69 17.71
C GLY A 96 -6.27 5.86 17.24
N GLN A 97 -6.24 6.99 17.92
CA GLN A 97 -6.78 8.29 17.50
C GLN A 97 -5.65 9.14 16.91
N GLY A 98 -5.98 10.25 16.23
CA GLY A 98 -4.93 11.12 15.67
C GLY A 98 -4.99 11.24 14.15
N THR A 99 -3.89 11.62 13.50
CA THR A 99 -3.82 11.95 12.07
C THR A 99 -3.06 10.87 11.28
N LEU A 100 -3.68 10.35 10.23
CA LEU A 100 -3.13 9.29 9.35
C LEU A 100 -3.02 9.82 7.92
N SER A 101 -1.82 10.11 7.46
CA SER A 101 -1.55 10.37 6.04
C SER A 101 -1.58 9.07 5.26
N VAL A 102 -2.14 9.08 4.04
CA VAL A 102 -2.30 7.85 3.22
C VAL A 102 -1.69 8.01 1.84
N SER A 103 -1.90 9.15 1.19
CA SER A 103 -1.42 9.38 -0.18
C SER A 103 -1.04 10.84 -0.40
N ILE A 104 -0.01 11.06 -1.23
CA ILE A 104 0.47 12.38 -1.65
C ILE A 104 0.57 12.43 -3.18
N ASN A 105 0.16 13.54 -3.78
CA ASN A 105 0.30 13.73 -5.21
C ASN A 105 1.54 14.58 -5.58
N THR A 106 1.82 14.69 -6.89
CA THR A 106 2.94 15.48 -7.43
C THR A 106 2.95 16.95 -6.95
N PRO A 107 1.82 17.70 -6.90
CA PRO A 107 1.80 19.05 -6.33
C PRO A 107 2.00 19.13 -4.81
N GLY A 108 2.09 18.00 -4.11
CA GLY A 108 2.29 17.96 -2.66
C GLY A 108 1.00 18.07 -1.84
N LEU A 109 -0.17 17.79 -2.44
CA LEU A 109 -1.39 17.64 -1.67
C LEU A 109 -1.41 16.25 -1.04
N ILE A 110 -1.75 16.21 0.25
CA ILE A 110 -1.85 14.98 1.05
C ILE A 110 -3.31 14.73 1.40
N THR A 111 -3.72 13.48 1.34
CA THR A 111 -5.00 13.03 1.85
C THR A 111 -4.85 11.86 2.81
N GLY A 112 -5.86 11.65 3.62
CA GLY A 112 -5.93 10.57 4.57
C GLY A 112 -7.15 10.70 5.48
N ALA A 113 -7.00 10.25 6.71
CA ALA A 113 -8.03 10.38 7.73
C ALA A 113 -7.43 10.88 9.05
N TYR A 114 -8.22 11.55 9.84
CA TYR A 114 -7.95 11.68 11.27
C TYR A 114 -9.07 10.99 12.06
N ILE A 115 -8.70 10.44 13.20
CA ILE A 115 -9.62 9.78 14.12
C ILE A 115 -9.83 10.70 15.30
N ASP A 116 -11.07 11.07 15.58
CA ASP A 116 -11.42 11.93 16.68
C ASP A 116 -11.43 11.22 18.05
N SER A 117 -11.74 11.93 19.13
CA SER A 117 -11.78 11.38 20.48
C SER A 117 -12.88 10.33 20.71
N ASN A 118 -13.86 10.22 19.82
CA ASN A 118 -14.91 9.19 19.83
C ASN A 118 -14.53 7.98 18.98
N GLY A 119 -13.36 8.00 18.33
CA GLY A 119 -12.90 6.94 17.42
C GLY A 119 -13.55 7.02 16.04
N VAL A 120 -14.11 8.15 15.64
CA VAL A 120 -14.73 8.37 14.33
C VAL A 120 -13.70 8.89 13.34
N GLY A 121 -13.70 8.33 12.14
CA GLY A 121 -12.83 8.74 11.04
C GLY A 121 -13.39 9.94 10.27
N HIS A 122 -12.51 10.90 9.94
CA HIS A 122 -12.81 12.08 9.15
C HIS A 122 -11.74 12.27 8.09
N GLY A 123 -12.14 12.57 6.86
CA GLY A 123 -11.20 12.84 5.77
C GLY A 123 -10.54 14.22 5.89
N PHE A 124 -9.32 14.34 5.39
CA PHE A 124 -8.64 15.62 5.26
C PHE A 124 -7.89 15.78 3.94
N VAL A 125 -7.63 17.02 3.57
CA VAL A 125 -6.65 17.41 2.55
C VAL A 125 -5.72 18.45 3.15
N ARG A 126 -4.42 18.21 3.08
CA ARG A 126 -3.37 19.16 3.41
C ARG A 126 -2.75 19.66 2.12
N ALA A 127 -2.80 20.96 1.90
CA ALA A 127 -2.12 21.62 0.78
C ALA A 127 -0.61 21.72 1.03
N SER A 128 0.17 21.90 -0.03
CA SER A 128 1.64 22.07 0.05
C SER A 128 2.08 23.28 0.89
N ASN A 129 1.24 24.31 1.01
CA ASN A 129 1.48 25.46 1.91
C ASN A 129 1.14 25.20 3.38
N GLY A 130 0.73 23.97 3.72
CA GLY A 130 0.36 23.58 5.09
C GLY A 130 -1.10 23.77 5.48
N THR A 131 -1.92 24.43 4.64
CA THR A 131 -3.35 24.59 4.92
C THR A 131 -4.05 23.23 4.93
N ILE A 132 -4.80 22.94 5.98
CA ILE A 132 -5.58 21.71 6.14
C ILE A 132 -7.07 22.04 6.03
N SER A 133 -7.78 21.28 5.21
CA SER A 133 -9.23 21.27 5.15
C SER A 133 -9.75 19.86 5.43
N THR A 134 -10.77 19.76 6.26
CA THR A 134 -11.41 18.50 6.63
C THR A 134 -12.72 18.32 5.88
N PHE A 135 -13.14 17.08 5.73
CA PHE A 135 -14.41 16.74 5.10
C PHE A 135 -15.01 15.46 5.65
N ASN A 136 -16.34 15.41 5.67
CA ASN A 136 -17.10 14.21 5.97
C ASN A 136 -18.03 13.89 4.82
N VAL A 137 -18.16 12.61 4.50
CA VAL A 137 -19.14 12.15 3.53
C VAL A 137 -20.51 12.09 4.20
N LYS A 138 -21.53 12.66 3.55
CA LYS A 138 -22.91 12.53 4.03
C LYS A 138 -23.33 11.06 4.01
N GLY A 139 -23.77 10.55 5.14
CA GLY A 139 -24.13 9.14 5.33
C GLY A 139 -23.03 8.32 6.03
N ALA A 140 -21.84 8.88 6.24
CA ALA A 140 -20.85 8.24 7.08
C ALA A 140 -21.37 8.09 8.52
N GLY A 141 -21.10 6.92 9.11
CA GLY A 141 -21.46 6.64 10.49
C GLY A 141 -20.61 7.48 11.46
N THR A 142 -21.13 7.65 12.66
CA THR A 142 -20.53 8.45 13.75
C THR A 142 -20.14 7.61 14.96
N GLY A 143 -20.21 6.29 14.82
CA GLY A 143 -19.73 5.35 15.83
C GLY A 143 -18.22 5.12 15.72
N SER A 144 -17.63 4.62 16.79
CA SER A 144 -16.21 4.24 16.79
C SER A 144 -15.93 3.22 15.68
N GLY A 145 -14.91 3.49 14.87
CA GLY A 145 -14.54 2.67 13.71
C GLY A 145 -15.30 2.97 12.43
N GLN A 146 -16.21 3.90 12.45
CA GLN A 146 -16.96 4.39 11.30
C GLN A 146 -16.38 5.72 10.81
N GLY A 147 -16.97 6.30 9.76
CA GLY A 147 -16.59 7.61 9.27
C GLY A 147 -15.96 7.61 7.89
N THR A 148 -15.15 8.60 7.57
CA THR A 148 -14.64 8.94 6.24
C THR A 148 -13.12 8.84 6.17
N ALA A 149 -12.55 8.23 5.10
CA ALA A 149 -11.11 8.20 4.85
C ALA A 149 -10.81 8.47 3.36
N GLY A 150 -9.89 9.41 3.08
CA GLY A 150 -9.24 9.52 1.76
C GLY A 150 -8.23 8.39 1.58
N ILE A 151 -8.27 7.69 0.44
CA ILE A 151 -7.41 6.53 0.18
C ILE A 151 -6.33 6.88 -0.83
N ASP A 152 -6.67 7.51 -1.92
CA ASP A 152 -5.71 7.87 -2.96
C ASP A 152 -6.06 9.21 -3.60
N ILE A 153 -5.03 9.95 -4.06
CA ILE A 153 -5.17 11.27 -4.67
C ILE A 153 -4.39 11.35 -5.97
N ASN A 154 -5.05 11.73 -7.06
CA ASN A 154 -4.38 11.89 -8.34
C ASN A 154 -3.67 13.25 -8.48
N THR A 155 -2.90 13.42 -9.57
CA THR A 155 -2.15 14.65 -9.85
C THR A 155 -3.01 15.91 -9.95
N ALA A 156 -4.28 15.77 -10.34
CA ALA A 156 -5.23 16.89 -10.39
C ALA A 156 -5.81 17.24 -9.01
N GLY A 157 -5.56 16.45 -7.96
CA GLY A 157 -6.09 16.65 -6.62
C GLY A 157 -7.50 16.06 -6.41
N VAL A 158 -7.94 15.18 -7.30
CA VAL A 158 -9.17 14.40 -7.10
C VAL A 158 -8.85 13.23 -6.16
N ILE A 159 -9.68 13.03 -5.14
CA ILE A 159 -9.50 12.00 -4.12
C ILE A 159 -10.53 10.89 -4.36
N ALA A 160 -10.07 9.66 -4.39
CA ALA A 160 -10.87 8.47 -4.17
C ALA A 160 -10.76 8.04 -2.71
N GLY A 161 -11.87 7.65 -2.11
CA GLY A 161 -11.87 7.24 -0.71
C GLY A 161 -13.05 6.35 -0.36
N THR A 162 -13.07 5.95 0.90
CA THR A 162 -14.12 5.10 1.47
C THR A 162 -14.74 5.76 2.70
N PHE A 163 -15.98 5.41 2.96
CA PHE A 163 -16.59 5.69 4.25
C PHE A 163 -17.37 4.47 4.74
N LEU A 164 -17.44 4.32 6.06
CA LEU A 164 -18.31 3.34 6.70
C LEU A 164 -19.56 4.06 7.20
N ASP A 165 -20.70 3.50 6.88
CA ASP A 165 -21.98 3.96 7.39
C ASP A 165 -22.24 3.46 8.84
N SER A 166 -23.41 3.81 9.39
CA SER A 166 -23.81 3.37 10.74
C SER A 166 -24.02 1.86 10.89
N ASN A 167 -24.16 1.13 9.79
CA ASN A 167 -24.28 -0.33 9.78
C ASN A 167 -22.93 -1.04 9.60
N GLY A 168 -21.86 -0.27 9.40
CA GLY A 168 -20.52 -0.80 9.11
C GLY A 168 -20.33 -1.26 7.66
N MET A 169 -21.20 -0.81 6.74
CA MET A 169 -21.05 -1.05 5.30
C MET A 169 -20.05 -0.05 4.69
N TYR A 170 -19.17 -0.54 3.83
CA TYR A 170 -18.24 0.27 3.06
C TYR A 170 -18.88 0.86 1.81
N HIS A 171 -18.66 2.15 1.61
CA HIS A 171 -19.07 2.90 0.43
C HIS A 171 -17.89 3.62 -0.20
N GLY A 172 -17.86 3.74 -1.52
CA GLY A 172 -16.90 4.57 -2.22
C GLY A 172 -17.32 6.04 -2.31
N PHE A 173 -16.36 6.95 -2.38
CA PHE A 173 -16.60 8.34 -2.77
C PHE A 173 -15.51 8.89 -3.67
N VAL A 174 -15.86 9.95 -4.38
CA VAL A 174 -14.93 10.83 -5.10
C VAL A 174 -15.11 12.24 -4.56
N ARG A 175 -14.01 12.88 -4.14
CA ARG A 175 -13.97 14.29 -3.82
C ARG A 175 -13.23 15.04 -4.92
N ALA A 176 -13.95 15.90 -5.62
CA ALA A 176 -13.39 16.79 -6.63
C ALA A 176 -12.51 17.88 -5.99
N THR A 177 -11.66 18.53 -6.77
CA THR A 177 -10.82 19.67 -6.33
C THR A 177 -11.62 20.84 -5.79
N SER A 178 -12.86 21.03 -6.28
CA SER A 178 -13.81 22.01 -5.74
C SER A 178 -14.35 21.68 -4.34
N GLY A 179 -14.03 20.49 -3.80
CA GLY A 179 -14.60 19.99 -2.55
C GLY A 179 -15.92 19.25 -2.71
N LYS A 180 -16.54 19.22 -3.91
CA LYS A 180 -17.76 18.44 -4.14
C LYS A 180 -17.47 16.95 -3.97
N ILE A 181 -18.29 16.28 -3.13
CA ILE A 181 -18.22 14.83 -2.90
C ILE A 181 -19.39 14.15 -3.64
N THR A 182 -19.06 13.05 -4.30
CA THR A 182 -20.02 12.14 -4.93
C THR A 182 -19.77 10.74 -4.40
N THR A 183 -20.78 10.12 -3.81
CA THR A 183 -20.73 8.75 -3.32
C THR A 183 -21.11 7.76 -4.40
N PHE A 184 -20.64 6.53 -4.27
CA PHE A 184 -20.99 5.44 -5.17
C PHE A 184 -20.84 4.08 -4.51
N ASP A 185 -21.67 3.13 -4.99
CA ASP A 185 -21.53 1.72 -4.67
C ASP A 185 -21.41 0.92 -5.96
N ALA A 186 -20.55 -0.09 -5.94
CA ALA A 186 -20.44 -1.02 -7.04
C ALA A 186 -21.71 -1.88 -7.11
N PRO A 187 -22.31 -2.03 -8.31
CA PRO A 187 -23.46 -2.92 -8.49
C PRO A 187 -23.14 -4.34 -7.99
N GLY A 188 -23.98 -4.87 -7.10
CA GLY A 188 -23.78 -6.17 -6.48
C GLY A 188 -23.05 -6.15 -5.12
N ALA A 189 -22.62 -4.97 -4.66
CA ALA A 189 -22.04 -4.84 -3.33
C ALA A 189 -23.04 -5.25 -2.25
N GLY A 190 -22.57 -6.03 -1.28
CA GLY A 190 -23.37 -6.44 -0.12
C GLY A 190 -23.62 -5.27 0.82
N THR A 191 -24.66 -5.36 1.63
CA THR A 191 -25.13 -4.29 2.52
C THR A 191 -24.93 -4.61 4.00
N GLY A 192 -24.25 -5.69 4.31
CA GLY A 192 -23.96 -6.11 5.69
C GLY A 192 -22.69 -5.44 6.23
N ASN A 193 -22.49 -5.59 7.54
CA ASN A 193 -21.27 -5.12 8.20
C ASN A 193 -20.02 -5.78 7.59
N GLY A 194 -19.03 -4.93 7.21
CA GLY A 194 -17.80 -5.38 6.56
C GLY A 194 -17.93 -5.67 5.07
N GLN A 195 -19.13 -5.52 4.49
CA GLN A 195 -19.39 -5.63 3.05
C GLN A 195 -19.38 -4.26 2.37
N GLY A 196 -19.59 -4.23 1.06
CA GLY A 196 -19.68 -2.96 0.33
C GLY A 196 -18.47 -2.64 -0.54
N THR A 197 -18.31 -1.39 -0.92
CA THR A 197 -17.40 -0.91 -1.97
C THR A 197 -16.13 -0.25 -1.39
N THR A 198 -14.95 -0.70 -1.82
CA THR A 198 -13.66 -0.22 -1.35
C THR A 198 -12.76 0.20 -2.53
N PRO A 199 -12.67 1.50 -2.84
CA PRO A 199 -11.68 2.02 -3.79
C PRO A 199 -10.24 1.77 -3.30
N CYS A 200 -9.33 1.41 -4.23
CA CYS A 200 -7.92 1.17 -3.93
C CYS A 200 -6.99 2.19 -4.60
N ALA A 201 -7.27 2.57 -5.85
CA ALA A 201 -6.39 3.44 -6.61
C ALA A 201 -7.17 4.33 -7.60
N ILE A 202 -6.66 5.56 -7.83
CA ILE A 202 -7.15 6.49 -8.85
C ILE A 202 -6.01 6.87 -9.79
N ASN A 203 -6.23 6.79 -11.10
CA ASN A 203 -5.24 7.23 -12.07
C ASN A 203 -5.35 8.74 -12.39
N THR A 204 -4.41 9.26 -13.18
CA THR A 204 -4.37 10.67 -13.59
C THR A 204 -5.61 11.12 -14.35
N GLY A 205 -6.29 10.22 -15.08
CA GLY A 205 -7.54 10.47 -15.81
C GLY A 205 -8.80 10.46 -14.92
N GLY A 206 -8.65 10.17 -13.62
CA GLY A 206 -9.77 10.10 -12.68
C GLY A 206 -10.54 8.78 -12.74
N THR A 207 -10.01 7.76 -13.40
CA THR A 207 -10.54 6.39 -13.35
C THR A 207 -10.10 5.74 -12.05
N ILE A 208 -11.04 5.11 -11.34
CA ILE A 208 -10.82 4.46 -10.05
C ILE A 208 -11.00 2.95 -10.22
N THR A 209 -10.14 2.18 -9.59
CA THR A 209 -10.32 0.74 -9.40
C THR A 209 -10.33 0.38 -7.94
N GLY A 210 -10.88 -0.78 -7.65
CA GLY A 210 -10.92 -1.35 -6.31
C GLY A 210 -11.73 -2.64 -6.30
N GLY A 211 -12.15 -3.03 -5.12
CA GLY A 211 -12.98 -4.19 -4.89
C GLY A 211 -14.28 -3.86 -4.19
N TYR A 212 -15.18 -4.82 -4.21
CA TYR A 212 -16.32 -4.82 -3.31
C TYR A 212 -16.55 -6.24 -2.78
N PHE A 213 -17.15 -6.30 -1.59
CA PHE A 213 -17.64 -7.55 -1.04
C PHE A 213 -19.13 -7.66 -1.31
N ASP A 214 -19.57 -8.79 -1.83
CA ASP A 214 -20.99 -9.10 -1.95
C ASP A 214 -21.59 -9.58 -0.63
N SER A 215 -22.87 -10.00 -0.65
CA SER A 215 -23.57 -10.51 0.53
C SER A 215 -23.01 -11.84 1.07
N ALA A 216 -22.25 -12.57 0.28
CA ALA A 216 -21.54 -13.80 0.68
C ALA A 216 -20.08 -13.53 1.09
N THR A 217 -19.66 -12.26 1.15
CA THR A 217 -18.27 -11.84 1.41
C THR A 217 -17.26 -12.32 0.38
N VAL A 218 -17.71 -12.52 -0.86
CA VAL A 218 -16.87 -12.79 -2.02
C VAL A 218 -16.32 -11.47 -2.55
N HIS A 219 -15.04 -11.46 -2.97
CA HIS A 219 -14.39 -10.31 -3.57
C HIS A 219 -14.73 -10.18 -5.06
N HIS A 220 -15.03 -8.97 -5.50
CA HIS A 220 -15.26 -8.63 -6.89
C HIS A 220 -14.50 -7.36 -7.25
N GLY A 221 -14.03 -7.24 -8.48
CA GLY A 221 -13.40 -6.04 -8.99
C GLY A 221 -14.40 -5.02 -9.54
N PHE A 222 -14.06 -3.75 -9.48
CA PHE A 222 -14.79 -2.70 -10.21
C PHE A 222 -13.85 -1.68 -10.86
N VAL A 223 -14.37 -1.02 -11.88
CA VAL A 223 -13.80 0.18 -12.49
C VAL A 223 -14.87 1.25 -12.48
N ARG A 224 -14.55 2.42 -11.93
CA ARG A 224 -15.37 3.62 -12.03
C ARG A 224 -14.69 4.62 -12.94
N ALA A 225 -15.28 4.90 -14.11
CA ALA A 225 -14.80 5.90 -15.03
C ALA A 225 -14.94 7.31 -14.44
N SER A 226 -14.19 8.29 -14.96
CA SER A 226 -14.23 9.68 -14.49
C SER A 226 -15.61 10.35 -14.67
N ASN A 227 -16.42 9.88 -15.62
CA ASN A 227 -17.82 10.32 -15.81
C ASN A 227 -18.80 9.71 -14.81
N GLY A 228 -18.34 8.78 -13.95
CA GLY A 228 -19.15 8.14 -12.92
C GLY A 228 -19.72 6.77 -13.29
N ALA A 229 -19.58 6.31 -14.52
CA ALA A 229 -20.01 4.97 -14.91
C ALA A 229 -19.19 3.90 -14.18
N ILE A 230 -19.87 2.89 -13.63
CA ILE A 230 -19.24 1.78 -12.90
C ILE A 230 -19.46 0.50 -13.68
N THR A 231 -18.36 -0.22 -13.89
CA THR A 231 -18.35 -1.58 -14.43
C THR A 231 -17.75 -2.52 -13.42
N THR A 232 -18.46 -3.56 -13.03
CA THR A 232 -17.96 -4.63 -12.20
C THR A 232 -17.38 -5.74 -13.06
N PHE A 233 -16.39 -6.47 -12.53
CA PHE A 233 -15.79 -7.59 -13.24
C PHE A 233 -15.35 -8.69 -12.29
N ASN A 234 -15.40 -9.92 -12.78
CA ASN A 234 -14.82 -11.09 -12.16
C ASN A 234 -13.84 -11.74 -13.13
N VAL A 235 -12.74 -12.21 -12.61
CA VAL A 235 -11.80 -13.02 -13.38
C VAL A 235 -12.37 -14.43 -13.52
N GLY A 236 -12.33 -14.99 -14.74
CA GLY A 236 -12.72 -16.38 -14.95
C GLY A 236 -11.84 -17.31 -14.13
N GLY A 237 -12.45 -18.24 -13.39
CA GLY A 237 -11.75 -19.12 -12.45
C GLY A 237 -11.70 -18.63 -11.00
N ALA A 238 -12.10 -17.39 -10.73
CA ALA A 238 -12.21 -16.91 -9.36
C ALA A 238 -13.25 -17.74 -8.57
N GLY A 239 -12.91 -18.06 -7.33
CA GLY A 239 -13.79 -18.75 -6.41
C GLY A 239 -14.94 -17.85 -5.95
N ASN A 240 -15.98 -18.48 -5.42
CA ASN A 240 -17.19 -17.83 -4.92
C ASN A 240 -17.42 -18.06 -3.41
N GLY A 241 -16.44 -18.59 -2.73
CA GLY A 241 -16.43 -18.70 -1.27
C GLY A 241 -16.02 -17.39 -0.59
N ALA A 242 -16.30 -17.29 0.71
CA ALA A 242 -15.88 -16.14 1.52
C ALA A 242 -14.37 -15.88 1.39
N LYS A 243 -13.99 -14.61 1.15
CA LYS A 243 -12.59 -14.15 0.90
C LYS A 243 -11.95 -14.70 -0.38
N GLN A 244 -12.65 -15.42 -1.23
CA GLN A 244 -12.26 -15.77 -2.58
C GLN A 244 -12.71 -14.66 -3.56
N GLY A 245 -12.38 -14.81 -4.85
CA GLY A 245 -12.85 -13.85 -5.85
C GLY A 245 -11.75 -12.96 -6.41
N THR A 246 -12.11 -11.81 -6.94
CA THR A 246 -11.25 -10.90 -7.70
C THR A 246 -10.87 -9.66 -6.90
N ILE A 247 -9.58 -9.35 -6.77
CA ILE A 247 -9.05 -8.21 -6.01
C ILE A 247 -8.15 -7.37 -6.93
N ALA A 248 -8.59 -6.14 -7.23
CA ALA A 248 -7.82 -5.18 -8.03
C ALA A 248 -6.96 -4.31 -7.11
N PHE A 249 -5.63 -4.24 -7.37
CA PHE A 249 -4.70 -3.48 -6.54
C PHE A 249 -4.24 -2.17 -7.17
N ALA A 250 -3.91 -2.18 -8.45
CA ALA A 250 -3.27 -1.05 -9.10
C ALA A 250 -3.85 -0.78 -10.50
N ILE A 251 -3.82 0.49 -10.88
CA ILE A 251 -4.26 0.99 -12.19
C ILE A 251 -3.22 1.96 -12.75
N ASN A 252 -2.91 1.85 -14.04
CA ASN A 252 -2.02 2.81 -14.71
C ASN A 252 -2.81 3.93 -15.44
N THR A 253 -2.08 4.83 -16.10
CA THR A 253 -2.66 5.94 -16.87
C THR A 253 -3.54 5.50 -18.05
N ALA A 254 -3.26 4.33 -18.64
CA ALA A 254 -4.01 3.74 -19.75
C ALA A 254 -5.16 2.83 -19.30
N PRO A 255 -5.82 3.10 -18.18
CA PRO A 255 -6.71 2.31 -17.32
C PRO A 255 -6.52 0.78 -17.38
N THR A 256 -5.25 0.32 -17.47
CA THR A 256 -4.93 -1.10 -17.33
C THR A 256 -4.78 -1.41 -15.84
N ILE A 257 -5.41 -2.49 -15.38
CA ILE A 257 -5.51 -2.88 -13.97
C ILE A 257 -4.80 -4.20 -13.77
N THR A 258 -4.13 -4.34 -12.64
CA THR A 258 -3.59 -5.62 -12.17
C THR A 258 -4.01 -5.90 -10.74
N GLY A 259 -3.93 -7.18 -10.37
CA GLY A 259 -4.26 -7.65 -9.03
C GLY A 259 -4.13 -9.16 -8.95
N GLU A 260 -4.88 -9.75 -8.07
CA GLU A 260 -5.01 -11.19 -7.91
C GLU A 260 -6.48 -11.63 -7.98
N TYR A 261 -6.70 -12.88 -8.30
CA TYR A 261 -7.92 -13.56 -7.90
C TYR A 261 -7.59 -14.81 -7.11
N VAL A 262 -8.49 -15.15 -6.20
CA VAL A 262 -8.39 -16.35 -5.36
C VAL A 262 -9.41 -17.35 -5.88
N ASP A 263 -8.96 -18.54 -6.26
CA ASP A 263 -9.82 -19.60 -6.78
C ASP A 263 -10.58 -20.36 -5.69
N SER A 264 -11.35 -21.38 -6.05
CA SER A 264 -12.12 -22.20 -5.12
C SER A 264 -11.26 -23.05 -4.17
N ASN A 265 -9.99 -23.26 -4.48
CA ASN A 265 -9.02 -23.96 -3.62
C ASN A 265 -8.21 -22.98 -2.75
N SER A 266 -8.55 -21.67 -2.80
CA SER A 266 -7.82 -20.59 -2.14
C SER A 266 -6.42 -20.39 -2.68
N VAL A 267 -6.15 -20.74 -3.93
CA VAL A 267 -4.90 -20.45 -4.65
C VAL A 267 -5.00 -19.06 -5.28
N ARG A 268 -3.90 -18.33 -5.26
CA ARG A 268 -3.78 -16.97 -5.82
C ARG A 268 -3.30 -17.02 -7.26
N HIS A 269 -3.89 -16.21 -8.11
CA HIS A 269 -3.55 -16.09 -9.52
C HIS A 269 -3.48 -14.62 -9.91
N GLY A 270 -2.52 -14.23 -10.74
CA GLY A 270 -2.42 -12.87 -11.26
C GLY A 270 -3.39 -12.60 -12.41
N PHE A 271 -3.81 -11.37 -12.59
CA PHE A 271 -4.56 -10.95 -13.76
C PHE A 271 -4.14 -9.56 -14.26
N VAL A 272 -4.44 -9.32 -15.52
CA VAL A 272 -4.41 -7.99 -16.17
C VAL A 272 -5.77 -7.76 -16.79
N ARG A 273 -6.39 -6.64 -16.48
CA ARG A 273 -7.58 -6.14 -17.17
C ARG A 273 -7.20 -4.93 -18.02
N ALA A 274 -7.28 -5.06 -19.32
CA ALA A 274 -7.05 -3.96 -20.26
C ALA A 274 -8.17 -2.91 -20.22
N SER A 275 -7.91 -1.73 -20.78
CA SER A 275 -8.87 -0.62 -20.80
C SER A 275 -10.19 -0.93 -21.56
N ASP A 276 -10.15 -1.84 -22.53
CA ASP A 276 -11.33 -2.34 -23.25
C ASP A 276 -12.16 -3.38 -22.46
N GLY A 277 -11.67 -3.78 -21.28
CA GLY A 277 -12.32 -4.77 -20.42
C GLY A 277 -11.81 -6.20 -20.59
N THR A 278 -10.95 -6.47 -21.58
CA THR A 278 -10.35 -7.79 -21.78
C THR A 278 -9.51 -8.18 -20.55
N ILE A 279 -9.74 -9.38 -20.03
CA ILE A 279 -9.00 -9.92 -18.88
C ILE A 279 -8.11 -11.06 -19.35
N THR A 280 -6.85 -10.99 -18.97
CA THR A 280 -5.86 -12.04 -19.15
C THR A 280 -5.34 -12.48 -17.79
N THR A 281 -5.39 -13.78 -17.52
CA THR A 281 -4.83 -14.38 -16.30
C THR A 281 -3.38 -14.81 -16.54
N PHE A 282 -2.60 -14.89 -15.48
CA PHE A 282 -1.24 -15.41 -15.54
C PHE A 282 -0.82 -16.02 -14.21
N ASP A 283 -0.05 -17.09 -14.32
CA ASP A 283 0.67 -17.68 -13.20
C ASP A 283 2.16 -17.69 -13.50
N VAL A 284 2.95 -17.46 -12.47
CA VAL A 284 4.39 -17.55 -12.56
C VAL A 284 4.81 -19.02 -12.47
N ALA A 285 5.66 -19.47 -13.38
CA ALA A 285 6.20 -20.82 -13.32
C ALA A 285 6.96 -21.02 -11.99
N GLY A 286 6.60 -22.06 -11.24
CA GLY A 286 7.12 -22.34 -9.91
C GLY A 286 6.24 -21.82 -8.78
N ALA A 287 5.16 -21.09 -9.07
CA ALA A 287 4.17 -20.76 -8.05
C ALA A 287 3.52 -22.03 -7.50
N GLY A 288 3.33 -22.07 -6.19
CA GLY A 288 2.63 -23.15 -5.51
C GLY A 288 1.13 -23.16 -5.83
N THR A 289 0.49 -24.28 -5.55
CA THR A 289 -0.94 -24.52 -5.80
C THR A 289 -1.70 -24.89 -4.54
N GLY A 290 -1.07 -24.72 -3.39
CA GLY A 290 -1.72 -24.85 -2.09
C GLY A 290 -2.50 -23.61 -1.70
N SER A 291 -3.35 -23.76 -0.69
CA SER A 291 -4.14 -22.63 -0.15
C SER A 291 -3.24 -21.50 0.36
N GLY A 292 -3.44 -20.29 -0.17
CA GLY A 292 -2.64 -19.11 0.15
C GLY A 292 -1.40 -18.92 -0.73
N GLU A 293 -0.98 -19.96 -1.46
CA GLU A 293 0.13 -19.91 -2.43
C GLU A 293 -0.31 -19.30 -3.77
N GLY A 294 0.62 -19.16 -4.72
CA GLY A 294 0.30 -18.71 -6.07
C GLY A 294 0.87 -17.34 -6.44
N THR A 295 0.23 -16.62 -7.34
CA THR A 295 0.75 -15.40 -7.99
C THR A 295 -0.06 -14.15 -7.66
N ARG A 296 0.62 -13.01 -7.35
CA ARG A 296 0.01 -11.70 -7.07
C ARG A 296 0.64 -10.60 -7.91
N GLY A 297 -0.15 -9.86 -8.69
CA GLY A 297 0.29 -8.64 -9.38
C GLY A 297 0.09 -7.42 -8.49
N LEU A 298 1.17 -6.81 -7.97
CA LEU A 298 1.09 -5.76 -6.95
C LEU A 298 1.15 -4.34 -7.51
N GLY A 299 1.95 -4.10 -8.54
CA GLY A 299 2.13 -2.78 -9.13
C GLY A 299 2.21 -2.82 -10.64
N ILE A 300 1.73 -1.76 -11.29
CA ILE A 300 1.78 -1.60 -12.74
C ILE A 300 2.27 -0.19 -13.10
N ASN A 301 3.21 -0.07 -14.02
CA ASN A 301 3.68 1.21 -14.50
C ASN A 301 2.95 1.69 -15.76
N THR A 302 3.28 2.90 -16.22
CA THR A 302 2.65 3.52 -17.41
C THR A 302 2.86 2.72 -18.70
N ALA A 303 3.94 1.94 -18.80
CA ALA A 303 4.23 1.06 -19.94
C ALA A 303 3.48 -0.28 -19.88
N GLY A 304 2.69 -0.53 -18.84
CA GLY A 304 1.98 -1.79 -18.64
C GLY A 304 2.87 -2.92 -18.10
N THR A 305 4.07 -2.61 -17.63
CA THR A 305 4.93 -3.57 -16.92
C THR A 305 4.42 -3.76 -15.50
N ILE A 306 4.25 -5.00 -15.10
CA ILE A 306 3.76 -5.38 -13.77
C ILE A 306 4.90 -5.97 -12.96
N THR A 307 4.98 -5.62 -11.70
CA THR A 307 5.75 -6.34 -10.69
C THR A 307 4.84 -6.96 -9.66
N GLY A 308 5.31 -8.02 -9.04
CA GLY A 308 4.59 -8.70 -7.98
C GLY A 308 5.40 -9.84 -7.43
N GLU A 309 4.77 -10.65 -6.63
CA GLU A 309 5.36 -11.80 -5.98
C GLU A 309 4.57 -13.08 -6.27
N TYR A 310 5.23 -14.20 -6.11
CA TYR A 310 4.58 -15.50 -6.04
C TYR A 310 5.12 -16.29 -4.84
N PHE A 311 4.27 -17.14 -4.32
CA PHE A 311 4.57 -18.07 -3.23
C PHE A 311 4.78 -19.44 -3.86
N ASP A 312 5.88 -20.09 -3.59
CA ASP A 312 6.10 -21.47 -4.05
C ASP A 312 5.44 -22.48 -3.09
N SER A 313 5.58 -23.76 -3.36
CA SER A 313 5.00 -24.85 -2.55
C SER A 313 5.62 -25.01 -1.16
N ASN A 314 6.64 -24.25 -0.82
CA ASN A 314 7.24 -24.17 0.53
C ASN A 314 6.90 -22.85 1.22
N ASP A 315 5.98 -22.06 0.64
CA ASP A 315 5.58 -20.74 1.10
C ASP A 315 6.76 -19.73 1.13
N VAL A 316 7.71 -19.89 0.17
CA VAL A 316 8.80 -18.95 -0.04
C VAL A 316 8.36 -17.89 -1.05
N HIS A 317 8.68 -16.64 -0.77
CA HIS A 317 8.33 -15.50 -1.62
C HIS A 317 9.39 -15.25 -2.70
N HIS A 318 8.93 -15.04 -3.92
CA HIS A 318 9.76 -14.77 -5.08
C HIS A 318 9.23 -13.58 -5.86
N GLY A 319 10.12 -12.74 -6.39
CA GLY A 319 9.73 -11.61 -7.23
C GLY A 319 9.56 -11.99 -8.70
N PHE A 320 8.67 -11.26 -9.39
CA PHE A 320 8.56 -11.34 -10.85
C PHE A 320 8.35 -9.96 -11.50
N VAL A 321 8.67 -9.92 -12.78
CA VAL A 321 8.32 -8.83 -13.70
C VAL A 321 7.56 -9.45 -14.86
N ARG A 322 6.36 -8.93 -15.16
CA ARG A 322 5.60 -9.27 -16.35
C ARG A 322 5.59 -8.07 -17.29
N ALA A 323 6.20 -8.23 -18.45
CA ALA A 323 6.15 -7.21 -19.51
C ALA A 323 4.71 -7.04 -20.05
N ALA A 324 4.42 -5.90 -20.68
CA ALA A 324 3.13 -5.68 -21.34
C ALA A 324 2.82 -6.73 -22.43
N SER A 325 3.85 -7.31 -23.05
CA SER A 325 3.72 -8.44 -24.00
C SER A 325 3.22 -9.75 -23.37
N GLY A 326 3.24 -9.84 -22.03
CA GLY A 326 2.90 -11.07 -21.31
C GLY A 326 4.12 -11.91 -20.88
N THR A 327 5.32 -11.58 -21.33
CA THR A 327 6.55 -12.28 -20.93
C THR A 327 6.82 -12.06 -19.45
N ILE A 328 7.01 -13.16 -18.70
CA ILE A 328 7.30 -13.12 -17.26
C ILE A 328 8.77 -13.49 -17.04
N THR A 329 9.44 -12.72 -16.20
CA THR A 329 10.79 -13.00 -15.72
C THR A 329 10.77 -13.01 -14.20
N THR A 330 11.23 -14.08 -13.59
CA THR A 330 11.36 -14.21 -12.14
C THR A 330 12.70 -13.68 -11.67
N PHE A 331 12.76 -13.24 -10.41
CA PHE A 331 14.00 -12.83 -9.77
C PHE A 331 13.95 -13.06 -8.26
N ASN A 332 15.12 -13.34 -7.70
CA ASN A 332 15.31 -13.40 -6.26
C ASN A 332 16.52 -12.56 -5.88
N VAL A 333 16.45 -11.91 -4.74
CA VAL A 333 17.64 -11.34 -4.11
C VAL A 333 18.51 -12.49 -3.63
N LYS A 334 19.81 -12.49 -3.98
CA LYS A 334 20.72 -13.62 -3.69
C LYS A 334 20.83 -13.96 -2.19
N ALA A 335 20.65 -12.96 -1.32
CA ALA A 335 20.74 -13.12 0.12
C ALA A 335 19.38 -13.45 0.79
N ALA A 336 18.30 -13.52 0.01
CA ALA A 336 16.99 -13.86 0.54
C ALA A 336 16.99 -15.29 1.10
N GLY A 337 16.29 -15.46 2.21
CA GLY A 337 16.06 -16.78 2.82
C GLY A 337 15.15 -17.66 1.95
N THR A 338 15.17 -18.95 2.22
CA THR A 338 14.41 -19.97 1.49
C THR A 338 13.49 -20.79 2.40
N GLY A 339 13.29 -20.34 3.62
CA GLY A 339 12.31 -20.90 4.54
C GLY A 339 10.90 -20.31 4.30
N PRO A 340 9.86 -20.91 4.91
CA PRO A 340 8.49 -20.40 4.83
C PRO A 340 8.41 -18.92 5.22
N HIS A 341 7.64 -18.13 4.46
CA HIS A 341 7.46 -16.69 4.59
C HIS A 341 8.72 -15.84 4.36
N GLN A 342 9.88 -16.46 4.06
CA GLN A 342 11.11 -15.77 3.67
C GLN A 342 11.12 -15.50 2.17
N GLY A 343 12.10 -14.73 1.69
CA GLY A 343 12.27 -14.54 0.26
C GLY A 343 12.22 -13.08 -0.19
N THR A 344 11.83 -12.86 -1.43
CA THR A 344 11.89 -11.56 -2.11
C THR A 344 10.49 -10.97 -2.30
N HIS A 345 10.28 -9.75 -1.76
CA HIS A 345 9.01 -9.02 -1.76
C HIS A 345 9.11 -7.73 -2.58
N PRO A 346 8.78 -7.72 -3.87
CA PRO A 346 8.66 -6.48 -4.63
C PRO A 346 7.46 -5.68 -4.15
N SER A 347 7.65 -4.38 -3.89
CA SER A 347 6.59 -3.51 -3.36
C SER A 347 6.05 -2.53 -4.40
N SER A 348 6.90 -1.97 -5.25
CA SER A 348 6.53 -0.88 -6.15
C SER A 348 7.43 -0.86 -7.40
N ILE A 349 6.86 -0.35 -8.52
CA ILE A 349 7.57 -0.16 -9.79
C ILE A 349 7.34 1.26 -10.31
N ASN A 350 8.41 1.94 -10.75
CA ASN A 350 8.30 3.27 -11.33
C ASN A 350 8.13 3.26 -12.86
N THR A 351 7.96 4.44 -13.45
CA THR A 351 7.77 4.61 -14.91
C THR A 351 8.97 4.12 -15.74
N SER A 352 10.17 4.16 -15.19
CA SER A 352 11.39 3.67 -15.84
C SER A 352 11.54 2.15 -15.76
N GLY A 353 10.70 1.46 -14.99
CA GLY A 353 10.75 0.02 -14.78
C GLY A 353 11.74 -0.41 -13.69
N VAL A 354 12.15 0.53 -12.83
CA VAL A 354 12.90 0.23 -11.60
C VAL A 354 11.94 -0.21 -10.53
N ILE A 355 12.29 -1.27 -9.81
CA ILE A 355 11.47 -1.87 -8.75
C ILE A 355 12.17 -1.68 -7.42
N ALA A 356 11.43 -1.24 -6.43
CA ALA A 356 11.82 -1.26 -5.03
C ALA A 356 11.03 -2.33 -4.26
N GLY A 357 11.65 -2.86 -3.23
CA GLY A 357 11.05 -3.83 -2.34
C GLY A 357 12.00 -4.20 -1.22
N HIS A 358 11.62 -5.20 -0.45
CA HIS A 358 12.46 -5.77 0.59
C HIS A 358 12.57 -7.28 0.42
N TYR A 359 13.53 -7.87 1.08
CA TYR A 359 13.61 -9.33 1.21
C TYR A 359 13.82 -9.72 2.67
N MET A 360 13.32 -10.87 3.02
CA MET A 360 13.60 -11.49 4.32
C MET A 360 14.70 -12.50 4.12
N ASP A 361 15.75 -12.42 4.93
CA ASP A 361 16.87 -13.35 4.92
C ASP A 361 16.57 -14.63 5.70
N SER A 362 17.56 -15.52 5.83
CA SER A 362 17.41 -16.81 6.52
C SER A 362 17.23 -16.70 8.04
N VAL A 363 17.54 -15.54 8.64
CA VAL A 363 17.31 -15.30 10.07
C VAL A 363 15.99 -14.58 10.32
N GLY A 364 15.32 -14.15 9.25
CA GLY A 364 14.05 -13.41 9.31
C GLY A 364 14.23 -11.90 9.43
N ALA A 365 15.44 -11.37 9.20
CA ALA A 365 15.70 -9.94 9.13
C ALA A 365 15.32 -9.40 7.74
N HIS A 366 14.84 -8.16 7.69
CA HIS A 366 14.41 -7.51 6.46
C HIS A 366 15.49 -6.56 5.92
N HIS A 367 15.65 -6.56 4.60
CA HIS A 367 16.63 -5.76 3.88
C HIS A 367 15.97 -5.13 2.66
N GLY A 368 16.27 -3.86 2.36
CA GLY A 368 15.80 -3.21 1.16
C GLY A 368 16.52 -3.70 -0.10
N PHE A 369 15.84 -3.64 -1.24
CA PHE A 369 16.48 -3.82 -2.54
C PHE A 369 15.93 -2.89 -3.61
N VAL A 370 16.78 -2.64 -4.61
CA VAL A 370 16.43 -2.00 -5.87
C VAL A 370 16.76 -2.95 -7.01
N ARG A 371 15.82 -3.15 -7.93
CA ARG A 371 16.04 -3.88 -9.17
C ARG A 371 15.89 -2.94 -10.35
N THR A 372 16.96 -2.74 -11.13
CA THR A 372 16.91 -1.95 -12.35
C THR A 372 16.08 -2.64 -13.44
N LYS A 373 15.66 -1.90 -14.46
CA LYS A 373 14.98 -2.45 -15.64
C LYS A 373 15.81 -3.56 -16.33
N SER A 374 17.16 -3.44 -16.33
CA SER A 374 18.06 -4.45 -16.90
C SER A 374 18.19 -5.72 -16.06
N GLY A 375 17.62 -5.74 -14.84
CA GLY A 375 17.64 -6.89 -13.95
C GLY A 375 18.74 -6.89 -12.90
N LYS A 376 19.62 -5.87 -12.86
CA LYS A 376 20.62 -5.72 -11.78
C LYS A 376 19.88 -5.45 -10.46
N ILE A 377 20.19 -6.22 -9.43
CA ILE A 377 19.66 -6.06 -8.07
C ILE A 377 20.78 -5.54 -7.17
N THR A 378 20.46 -4.55 -6.36
CA THR A 378 21.31 -4.00 -5.32
C THR A 378 20.54 -4.00 -4.02
N SER A 379 21.08 -4.61 -2.97
CA SER A 379 20.52 -4.60 -1.63
C SER A 379 21.06 -3.42 -0.84
N PHE A 380 20.30 -2.95 0.14
CA PHE A 380 20.71 -1.90 1.05
C PHE A 380 20.05 -2.07 2.42
N ASP A 381 20.71 -1.55 3.45
CA ASP A 381 20.14 -1.40 4.78
C ASP A 381 20.15 0.06 5.18
N ALA A 382 19.04 0.52 5.73
CA ALA A 382 18.97 1.85 6.29
C ALA A 382 19.81 1.89 7.60
N PRO A 383 20.56 2.98 7.83
CA PRO A 383 21.39 3.08 9.02
C PRO A 383 20.57 2.94 10.31
N GLY A 384 21.01 2.08 11.20
CA GLY A 384 20.28 1.77 12.46
C GLY A 384 19.30 0.61 12.39
N ALA A 385 19.11 0.02 11.21
CA ALA A 385 18.25 -1.15 11.07
C ALA A 385 18.73 -2.31 11.94
N GLY A 386 17.79 -2.94 12.65
CA GLY A 386 18.06 -4.17 13.41
C GLY A 386 18.34 -5.35 12.48
N THR A 387 18.87 -6.43 13.04
CA THR A 387 19.32 -7.60 12.28
C THR A 387 18.69 -8.91 12.77
N SER A 388 17.76 -8.83 13.71
CA SER A 388 17.03 -9.99 14.21
C SER A 388 15.74 -10.21 13.41
N SER A 389 15.09 -11.33 13.63
CA SER A 389 13.82 -11.66 12.98
C SER A 389 12.76 -10.57 13.20
N GLY A 390 12.16 -10.12 12.11
CA GLY A 390 11.15 -9.05 12.10
C GLY A 390 11.71 -7.63 12.14
N GLU A 391 13.01 -7.46 12.42
CA GLU A 391 13.73 -6.19 12.35
C GLU A 391 14.24 -5.92 10.93
N GLY A 392 14.85 -4.75 10.71
CA GLY A 392 15.54 -4.47 9.46
C GLY A 392 14.91 -3.38 8.60
N THR A 393 15.19 -3.40 7.30
CA THR A 393 14.81 -2.35 6.33
C THR A 393 13.66 -2.78 5.43
N PHE A 394 12.58 -1.99 5.41
CA PHE A 394 11.37 -2.23 4.60
C PHE A 394 11.20 -1.11 3.57
N ALA A 395 11.54 -1.37 2.31
CA ALA A 395 11.34 -0.43 1.21
C ALA A 395 9.94 -0.62 0.59
N TRP A 396 9.13 0.46 0.55
CA TRP A 396 7.71 0.36 0.18
C TRP A 396 7.37 1.03 -1.15
N ARG A 397 7.83 2.23 -1.40
CA ARG A 397 7.45 3.03 -2.56
C ARG A 397 8.68 3.55 -3.28
N ILE A 398 8.55 3.67 -4.60
CA ILE A 398 9.55 4.31 -5.45
C ILE A 398 8.87 5.36 -6.32
N ASN A 399 9.45 6.56 -6.40
CA ASN A 399 8.97 7.62 -7.29
C ASN A 399 9.61 7.55 -8.69
N THR A 400 9.24 8.47 -9.56
CA THR A 400 9.75 8.53 -10.93
C THR A 400 11.24 8.89 -11.03
N ALA A 401 11.79 9.59 -10.04
CA ALA A 401 13.20 9.93 -9.95
C ALA A 401 14.07 8.74 -9.49
N GLY A 402 13.44 7.75 -8.85
CA GLY A 402 14.12 6.61 -8.26
C GLY A 402 14.31 6.74 -6.76
N ASP A 403 13.82 7.82 -6.14
CA ASP A 403 13.81 7.93 -4.67
C ASP A 403 12.88 6.87 -4.09
N ILE A 404 13.34 6.21 -3.04
CA ILE A 404 12.63 5.13 -2.36
C ILE A 404 12.35 5.56 -0.93
N THR A 405 11.11 5.38 -0.50
CA THR A 405 10.74 5.54 0.90
C THR A 405 10.35 4.22 1.54
N GLY A 406 10.52 4.17 2.84
CA GLY A 406 10.20 3.03 3.66
C GLY A 406 10.57 3.28 5.11
N TYR A 407 10.48 2.26 5.92
CA TYR A 407 10.91 2.33 7.30
C TYR A 407 11.93 1.24 7.61
N LEU A 408 12.69 1.46 8.63
CA LEU A 408 13.44 0.40 9.31
C LEU A 408 12.83 0.14 10.69
N MET A 409 13.00 -1.09 11.17
CA MET A 409 12.80 -1.42 12.58
C MET A 409 14.16 -1.66 13.20
N ASP A 410 14.47 -0.93 14.27
CA ASP A 410 15.71 -1.09 15.00
C ASP A 410 15.67 -2.28 15.98
N SER A 411 16.78 -2.55 16.66
CA SER A 411 16.90 -3.64 17.65
C SER A 411 16.07 -3.45 18.92
N SER A 412 15.47 -2.27 19.11
CA SER A 412 14.53 -1.97 20.20
C SER A 412 13.07 -2.12 19.77
N GLY A 413 12.83 -2.48 18.50
CA GLY A 413 11.50 -2.58 17.90
C GLY A 413 10.86 -1.24 17.56
N VAL A 414 11.65 -0.17 17.45
CA VAL A 414 11.20 1.19 17.08
C VAL A 414 11.26 1.35 15.57
N TYR A 415 10.25 2.00 15.00
CA TYR A 415 10.17 2.32 13.58
C TYR A 415 10.83 3.65 13.26
N HIS A 416 11.69 3.67 12.25
CA HIS A 416 12.35 4.87 11.74
C HIS A 416 12.07 5.00 10.25
N GLY A 417 11.61 6.16 9.81
CA GLY A 417 11.42 6.44 8.38
C GLY A 417 12.75 6.65 7.67
N PHE A 418 12.81 6.35 6.38
CA PHE A 418 13.95 6.70 5.55
C PHE A 418 13.55 7.09 4.12
N VAL A 419 14.39 7.91 3.50
CA VAL A 419 14.42 8.13 2.06
C VAL A 419 15.78 7.70 1.53
N ASN A 420 15.77 6.83 0.51
CA ASN A 420 16.97 6.39 -0.20
C ASN A 420 16.97 7.03 -1.59
N THR A 421 17.94 7.89 -1.89
CA THR A 421 18.11 8.56 -3.20
C THR A 421 19.19 7.87 -4.01
N PRO A 422 18.99 7.67 -5.35
CA PRO A 422 19.96 7.00 -6.24
C PRO A 422 21.26 7.77 -6.44
#